data_3a0507da94163039b6d24e9459c8c2f0
#
_entry.id   3a0507da94163039b6d24e9459c8c2f0
#
_cell.length_a   1.000
_cell.length_b   1.000
_cell.length_c   1.000
_cell.angle_alpha   90.00
_cell.angle_beta   90.00
_cell.angle_gamma   90.00
#
_symmetry.space_group_name_H-M   'P 1'
#
loop_
_entity.id
_entity.type
_entity.pdbx_description
1 polymer ?
#
loop_
_entity_poly.entity_id
_entity_poly.type
_entity_poly.pdbx_seq_one_letter_code
_entity_poly.pdbx_strand_id
1 'polypeptide(L)'
;MKKIGIVAFFLGTLVTNVIAQTTAKPNILFIAVDDLKPILGCYGNTLVKTPNIDRLAKMGTVFTRNYCQQSVCGPTRASLMTGMRPDYTKVWDLKTQMRDMNPNILTIPQHLITQGYNAAGIGKIYHPSSAIDKIDPLSWNIPYIELKASDYANGMGKPANSQYQNPATKAIFLKEAPAKAAGEDEDMNPVSRKGPSSECIDVPDDAYNDGVYAKKAKAQIQNLSKAGKPFFMAVGFHKPHLPFVAPKKYWDMYNRNDMPLEKFQEHSKNAVEIAYHKSGELRNYTDIPAFATLSGDSLRIGLQTEKQKELIHGYYASVSYMDAQVGVLLNTLEELGILKNTIIVLWGDHGWHLGDHDLWEKHTTFEQANRSPLIIAAPGMKPGQTNSLSEHVDIFPTLCDLAGVPIPSILAGKSLVPVLQNKATEVKDFSMSQYHRTLTSDEAKKLGYKSRKLWGYSMRTKQYRYVMWMNDFTSAQPFSPSKIYATELYDLEKDPLETVNIVADKSVSNQSQQLYNQVVQFFKSQEVK
;
A
#
# COMPACT_ATOMS: atom_id res chain seq x y z
N MET A 1 14.82 -72.16 61.15
CA MET A 1 13.87 -71.96 60.04
C MET A 1 13.66 -70.42 59.83
N LYS A 2 14.36 -69.81 58.87
CA LYS A 2 14.32 -68.41 58.60
C LYS A 2 13.32 -68.18 57.44
N LYS A 3 12.28 -67.39 57.68
CA LYS A 3 11.34 -66.98 56.66
C LYS A 3 11.90 -65.77 55.88
N ILE A 4 12.09 -65.90 54.56
CA ILE A 4 12.46 -64.82 53.63
C ILE A 4 11.17 -64.22 53.07
N GLY A 5 10.90 -62.96 53.37
CA GLY A 5 9.81 -62.20 52.81
C GLY A 5 10.26 -61.53 51.51
N ILE A 6 9.58 -61.81 50.41
CA ILE A 6 9.77 -61.18 49.11
C ILE A 6 8.88 -59.90 49.06
N VAL A 7 9.53 -58.74 48.98
CA VAL A 7 8.86 -57.47 48.72
C VAL A 7 8.86 -57.23 47.21
N ALA A 8 7.66 -57.29 46.57
CA ALA A 8 7.49 -56.94 45.17
C ALA A 8 7.30 -55.44 45.02
N PHE A 9 8.25 -54.76 44.35
CA PHE A 9 8.15 -53.37 43.98
C PHE A 9 7.36 -53.26 42.69
N PHE A 10 6.16 -52.71 42.73
CA PHE A 10 5.39 -52.31 41.54
C PHE A 10 5.88 -50.94 41.06
N LEU A 11 6.68 -50.91 40.00
CA LEU A 11 6.99 -49.67 39.26
C LEU A 11 5.78 -49.31 38.37
N GLY A 12 4.94 -48.41 38.83
CA GLY A 12 3.91 -47.81 38.01
C GLY A 12 4.51 -46.77 37.03
N THR A 13 4.62 -47.11 35.75
CA THR A 13 4.97 -46.15 34.71
C THR A 13 3.76 -45.22 34.45
N LEU A 14 3.85 -43.99 34.97
CA LEU A 14 2.94 -42.91 34.56
C LEU A 14 3.29 -42.52 33.08
N VAL A 15 2.49 -43.01 32.15
CA VAL A 15 2.49 -42.52 30.77
C VAL A 15 1.74 -41.20 30.80
N THR A 16 2.45 -40.09 30.90
CA THR A 16 1.91 -38.76 30.64
C THR A 16 1.67 -38.62 29.15
N ASN A 17 0.41 -38.79 28.72
CA ASN A 17 -0.01 -38.39 27.38
C ASN A 17 0.12 -36.87 27.28
N VAL A 18 1.24 -36.38 26.75
CA VAL A 18 1.39 -35.03 26.26
C VAL A 18 0.52 -34.96 25.00
N ILE A 19 -0.76 -34.63 25.17
CA ILE A 19 -1.59 -34.19 24.05
C ILE A 19 -0.95 -32.89 23.60
N ALA A 20 -0.19 -32.94 22.52
CA ALA A 20 0.22 -31.75 21.80
C ALA A 20 -1.06 -31.01 21.41
N GLN A 21 -1.41 -29.99 22.17
CA GLN A 21 -2.49 -29.09 21.85
C GLN A 21 -2.11 -28.43 20.52
N THR A 22 -2.59 -28.97 19.40
CA THR A 22 -2.49 -28.30 18.11
C THR A 22 -3.24 -26.97 18.29
N THR A 23 -2.49 -25.90 18.53
CA THR A 23 -3.07 -24.57 18.59
C THR A 23 -3.79 -24.33 17.26
N ALA A 24 -5.08 -24.06 17.32
CA ALA A 24 -5.88 -23.80 16.13
C ALA A 24 -5.20 -22.66 15.34
N LYS A 25 -5.04 -22.84 14.03
CA LYS A 25 -4.48 -21.80 13.16
C LYS A 25 -5.24 -20.47 13.37
N PRO A 26 -4.56 -19.34 13.51
CA PRO A 26 -5.23 -18.05 13.71
C PRO A 26 -6.00 -17.63 12.46
N ASN A 27 -7.07 -16.87 12.65
CA ASN A 27 -7.72 -16.15 11.55
C ASN A 27 -6.82 -15.01 11.07
N ILE A 28 -7.08 -14.51 9.87
CA ILE A 28 -6.35 -13.37 9.30
C ILE A 28 -7.37 -12.34 8.82
N LEU A 29 -7.29 -11.11 9.35
CA LEU A 29 -7.96 -9.93 8.82
C LEU A 29 -6.92 -9.07 8.11
N PHE A 30 -7.09 -8.92 6.80
CA PHE A 30 -6.14 -8.24 5.92
C PHE A 30 -6.78 -6.95 5.38
N ILE A 31 -6.35 -5.79 5.90
CA ILE A 31 -6.93 -4.49 5.60
C ILE A 31 -5.99 -3.73 4.67
N ALA A 32 -6.43 -3.55 3.43
CA ALA A 32 -5.75 -2.75 2.41
C ALA A 32 -6.38 -1.36 2.35
N VAL A 33 -5.56 -0.32 2.32
CA VAL A 33 -6.02 1.08 2.22
C VAL A 33 -5.33 1.75 1.02
N ASP A 34 -6.12 2.40 0.17
CA ASP A 34 -5.65 3.01 -1.06
C ASP A 34 -5.13 4.43 -0.82
N ASP A 35 -3.97 4.79 -1.35
CA ASP A 35 -3.35 6.13 -1.27
C ASP A 35 -3.11 6.63 0.18
N LEU A 36 -2.84 5.74 1.14
CA LEU A 36 -2.68 6.13 2.54
C LEU A 36 -1.24 6.54 2.88
N LYS A 37 -1.02 7.84 3.03
CA LYS A 37 0.23 8.41 3.59
C LYS A 37 0.34 8.09 5.09
N PRO A 38 1.56 7.89 5.68
CA PRO A 38 1.73 7.61 7.10
C PRO A 38 1.59 8.87 7.98
N ILE A 39 0.42 9.54 7.90
CA ILE A 39 0.06 10.73 8.70
C ILE A 39 -0.96 10.41 9.78
N LEU A 40 -0.97 9.17 10.29
CA LEU A 40 -1.89 8.69 11.30
C LEU A 40 -1.45 9.08 12.72
N GLY A 41 -2.35 9.05 13.70
CA GLY A 41 -2.01 9.34 15.10
C GLY A 41 -0.85 8.47 15.60
N CYS A 42 -0.88 7.16 15.33
CA CYS A 42 0.18 6.22 15.70
C CYS A 42 1.52 6.45 14.97
N TYR A 43 1.56 7.30 13.94
CA TYR A 43 2.77 7.79 13.28
C TYR A 43 3.19 9.19 13.74
N GLY A 44 2.53 9.72 14.79
CA GLY A 44 2.88 11.00 15.42
C GLY A 44 2.13 12.22 14.88
N ASN A 45 1.16 12.06 13.98
CA ASN A 45 0.32 13.17 13.55
C ASN A 45 -0.74 13.48 14.63
N THR A 46 -0.79 14.74 15.08
CA THR A 46 -1.70 15.18 16.15
C THR A 46 -3.01 15.77 15.62
N LEU A 47 -3.09 16.07 14.34
CA LEU A 47 -4.25 16.72 13.72
C LEU A 47 -5.25 15.69 13.19
N VAL A 48 -4.78 14.71 12.42
CA VAL A 48 -5.65 13.68 11.83
C VAL A 48 -6.29 12.81 12.92
N LYS A 49 -7.57 12.51 12.77
CA LYS A 49 -8.32 11.71 13.74
C LYS A 49 -8.44 10.27 13.29
N THR A 50 -7.65 9.38 13.91
CA THR A 50 -7.57 7.95 13.57
C THR A 50 -7.68 7.05 14.81
N PRO A 51 -8.72 7.20 15.66
CA PRO A 51 -8.79 6.51 16.95
C PRO A 51 -8.85 4.98 16.83
N ASN A 52 -9.39 4.43 15.73
CA ASN A 52 -9.51 3.00 15.53
C ASN A 52 -8.19 2.37 15.04
N ILE A 53 -7.48 3.03 14.13
CA ILE A 53 -6.14 2.62 13.71
C ILE A 53 -5.16 2.77 14.87
N ASP A 54 -5.29 3.83 15.69
CA ASP A 54 -4.48 4.01 16.89
C ASP A 54 -4.77 2.91 17.95
N ARG A 55 -6.03 2.43 18.03
CA ARG A 55 -6.39 1.25 18.83
C ARG A 55 -5.69 -0.01 18.30
N LEU A 56 -5.70 -0.24 16.99
CA LEU A 56 -4.97 -1.36 16.37
C LEU A 56 -3.47 -1.27 16.66
N ALA A 57 -2.88 -0.09 16.55
CA ALA A 57 -1.47 0.16 16.86
C ALA A 57 -1.11 -0.18 18.31
N LYS A 58 -2.02 0.05 19.26
CA LYS A 58 -1.84 -0.35 20.67
C LYS A 58 -1.91 -1.86 20.90
N MET A 59 -2.41 -2.63 19.94
CA MET A 59 -2.48 -4.09 20.00
C MET A 59 -1.38 -4.77 19.16
N GLY A 60 -0.73 -4.03 18.26
CA GLY A 60 0.22 -4.55 17.29
C GLY A 60 1.53 -3.78 17.25
N THR A 61 2.36 -4.09 16.27
CA THR A 61 3.61 -3.40 15.97
C THR A 61 3.42 -2.46 14.78
N VAL A 62 3.78 -1.18 14.98
CA VAL A 62 3.81 -0.15 13.93
C VAL A 62 5.19 -0.15 13.28
N PHE A 63 5.25 -0.39 11.97
CA PHE A 63 6.47 -0.27 11.19
C PHE A 63 6.57 1.15 10.63
N THR A 64 7.49 1.96 11.15
CA THR A 64 7.62 3.36 10.74
C THR A 64 8.30 3.55 9.40
N ARG A 65 9.00 2.53 8.90
CA ARG A 65 9.79 2.52 7.67
C ARG A 65 9.42 1.34 6.78
N ASN A 66 8.15 1.33 6.33
CA ASN A 66 7.63 0.36 5.37
C ASN A 66 7.52 0.99 3.98
N TYR A 67 7.92 0.25 2.95
CA TYR A 67 8.04 0.76 1.58
C TYR A 67 7.33 -0.14 0.57
N CYS A 68 6.64 0.49 -0.39
CA CYS A 68 6.10 -0.21 -1.54
C CYS A 68 7.18 -0.52 -2.58
N GLN A 69 6.94 -1.48 -3.46
CA GLN A 69 7.87 -1.81 -4.54
C GLN A 69 7.77 -0.86 -5.72
N GLN A 70 6.59 -0.25 -5.90
CA GLN A 70 6.37 0.80 -6.91
C GLN A 70 5.18 1.65 -6.44
N SER A 71 5.31 2.97 -6.46
CA SER A 71 4.28 3.90 -6.00
C SER A 71 3.13 4.06 -7.00
N VAL A 72 2.51 2.93 -7.36
CA VAL A 72 1.32 2.80 -8.22
C VAL A 72 0.48 1.62 -7.74
N CYS A 73 -0.83 1.79 -7.63
CA CYS A 73 -1.73 0.80 -7.03
C CYS A 73 -1.65 -0.60 -7.69
N GLY A 74 -1.62 -0.70 -9.03
CA GLY A 74 -1.55 -1.99 -9.73
C GLY A 74 -0.27 -2.77 -9.40
N PRO A 75 0.92 -2.23 -9.72
CA PRO A 75 2.21 -2.86 -9.44
C PRO A 75 2.42 -3.23 -7.98
N THR A 76 2.13 -2.31 -7.05
CA THR A 76 2.37 -2.55 -5.63
C THR A 76 1.46 -3.65 -5.08
N ARG A 77 0.18 -3.65 -5.47
CA ARG A 77 -0.79 -4.68 -5.04
C ARG A 77 -0.45 -6.04 -5.63
N ALA A 78 -0.05 -6.10 -6.91
CA ALA A 78 0.45 -7.34 -7.52
C ALA A 78 1.70 -7.84 -6.78
N SER A 79 2.65 -6.96 -6.46
CA SER A 79 3.87 -7.32 -5.71
C SER A 79 3.56 -7.84 -4.32
N LEU A 80 2.73 -7.16 -3.54
CA LEU A 80 2.37 -7.58 -2.20
C LEU A 80 1.64 -8.92 -2.19
N MET A 81 0.61 -9.05 -3.03
CA MET A 81 -0.25 -10.25 -3.06
C MET A 81 0.47 -11.49 -3.55
N THR A 82 1.55 -11.33 -4.31
CA THR A 82 2.38 -12.43 -4.83
C THR A 82 3.69 -12.63 -4.07
N GLY A 83 4.09 -11.65 -3.25
CA GLY A 83 5.40 -11.61 -2.59
C GLY A 83 6.57 -11.43 -3.57
N MET A 84 6.30 -10.97 -4.81
CA MET A 84 7.28 -10.83 -5.88
C MET A 84 7.43 -9.37 -6.30
N ARG A 85 8.63 -8.99 -6.79
CA ARG A 85 8.90 -7.62 -7.24
C ARG A 85 8.27 -7.32 -8.61
N PRO A 86 8.02 -6.05 -8.98
CA PRO A 86 7.39 -5.70 -10.25
C PRO A 86 8.13 -6.24 -11.49
N ASP A 87 9.45 -6.29 -11.46
CA ASP A 87 10.24 -6.82 -12.59
C ASP A 87 10.07 -8.33 -12.79
N TYR A 88 9.68 -9.05 -11.73
CA TYR A 88 9.28 -10.45 -11.85
C TYR A 88 7.82 -10.58 -12.29
N THR A 89 6.90 -9.85 -11.64
CA THR A 89 5.47 -9.91 -12.00
C THR A 89 5.19 -9.33 -13.37
N LYS A 90 6.07 -8.45 -13.87
CA LYS A 90 5.94 -7.65 -15.11
C LYS A 90 4.71 -6.76 -15.12
N VAL A 91 4.17 -6.45 -13.95
CA VAL A 91 3.09 -5.48 -13.75
C VAL A 91 3.74 -4.18 -13.33
N TRP A 92 3.83 -3.23 -14.25
CA TRP A 92 4.45 -1.92 -14.04
C TRP A 92 3.47 -0.76 -14.22
N ASP A 93 2.24 -1.06 -14.63
CA ASP A 93 1.19 -0.11 -14.96
C ASP A 93 -0.16 -0.54 -14.39
N LEU A 94 -1.20 0.18 -14.71
CA LEU A 94 -2.57 -0.11 -14.25
C LEU A 94 -3.36 -1.04 -15.17
N LYS A 95 -2.78 -1.54 -16.27
CA LYS A 95 -3.48 -2.32 -17.32
C LYS A 95 -3.00 -3.75 -17.42
N THR A 96 -1.70 -3.97 -17.20
CA THR A 96 -1.10 -5.30 -17.33
C THR A 96 -1.64 -6.24 -16.27
N GLN A 97 -2.24 -7.34 -16.70
CA GLN A 97 -2.76 -8.35 -15.79
C GLN A 97 -1.64 -9.31 -15.34
N MET A 98 -1.52 -9.52 -14.05
CA MET A 98 -0.42 -10.33 -13.47
C MET A 98 -0.40 -11.76 -13.99
N ARG A 99 -1.58 -12.37 -14.28
CA ARG A 99 -1.67 -13.74 -14.76
C ARG A 99 -1.47 -13.90 -16.26
N ASP A 100 -1.65 -12.86 -17.06
CA ASP A 100 -1.25 -12.87 -18.46
C ASP A 100 0.27 -12.96 -18.58
N MET A 101 0.98 -12.31 -17.65
CA MET A 101 2.44 -12.34 -17.60
C MET A 101 2.97 -13.60 -16.89
N ASN A 102 2.27 -14.08 -15.86
CA ASN A 102 2.67 -15.20 -15.02
C ASN A 102 1.43 -16.06 -14.67
N PRO A 103 0.97 -16.95 -15.56
CA PRO A 103 -0.30 -17.68 -15.39
C PRO A 103 -0.42 -18.46 -14.06
N ASN A 104 0.69 -19.01 -13.58
CA ASN A 104 0.77 -19.83 -12.38
C ASN A 104 1.27 -19.09 -11.14
N ILE A 105 1.29 -17.76 -11.16
CA ILE A 105 1.78 -16.99 -10.02
C ILE A 105 0.93 -17.26 -8.78
N LEU A 106 1.61 -17.54 -7.66
CA LEU A 106 0.97 -17.83 -6.38
C LEU A 106 0.62 -16.54 -5.65
N THR A 107 -0.59 -16.45 -5.11
CA THR A 107 -1.04 -15.33 -4.29
C THR A 107 -1.20 -15.72 -2.82
N ILE A 108 -1.16 -14.73 -1.90
CA ILE A 108 -1.35 -14.95 -0.47
C ILE A 108 -2.61 -15.79 -0.19
N PRO A 109 -3.83 -15.39 -0.64
CA PRO A 109 -5.03 -16.17 -0.32
C PRO A 109 -5.02 -17.54 -0.98
N GLN A 110 -4.51 -17.67 -2.21
CA GLN A 110 -4.39 -18.95 -2.89
C GLN A 110 -3.49 -19.93 -2.12
N HIS A 111 -2.35 -19.46 -1.59
CA HIS A 111 -1.47 -20.27 -0.74
C HIS A 111 -2.19 -20.67 0.56
N LEU A 112 -2.86 -19.74 1.23
CA LEU A 112 -3.59 -20.03 2.46
C LEU A 112 -4.73 -21.02 2.26
N ILE A 113 -5.40 -21.00 1.11
CA ILE A 113 -6.42 -21.99 0.74
C ILE A 113 -5.81 -23.41 0.73
N THR A 114 -4.62 -23.60 0.15
CA THR A 114 -3.94 -24.91 0.17
C THR A 114 -3.55 -25.35 1.59
N GLN A 115 -3.50 -24.39 2.53
CA GLN A 115 -3.23 -24.65 3.94
C GLN A 115 -4.50 -24.78 4.80
N GLY A 116 -5.68 -24.88 4.17
CA GLY A 116 -6.96 -25.14 4.83
C GLY A 116 -7.76 -23.93 5.26
N TYR A 117 -7.38 -22.73 4.83
CA TYR A 117 -8.12 -21.49 5.09
C TYR A 117 -9.34 -21.33 4.17
N ASN A 118 -10.39 -20.69 4.70
CA ASN A 118 -11.41 -20.05 3.90
C ASN A 118 -10.97 -18.64 3.54
N ALA A 119 -10.81 -18.33 2.25
CA ALA A 119 -10.38 -17.02 1.77
C ALA A 119 -11.55 -16.26 1.13
N ALA A 120 -11.86 -15.08 1.69
CA ALA A 120 -12.90 -14.18 1.21
C ALA A 120 -12.34 -12.77 1.03
N GLY A 121 -12.91 -11.99 0.10
CA GLY A 121 -12.49 -10.63 -0.18
C GLY A 121 -13.64 -9.68 -0.53
N ILE A 122 -13.41 -8.39 -0.29
CA ILE A 122 -14.30 -7.28 -0.67
C ILE A 122 -13.49 -6.02 -0.92
N GLY A 123 -13.94 -5.18 -1.85
CA GLY A 123 -13.36 -3.86 -2.13
C GLY A 123 -12.10 -3.90 -2.99
N LYS A 124 -11.16 -2.99 -2.79
CA LYS A 124 -9.95 -2.85 -3.63
C LYS A 124 -8.78 -3.62 -3.02
N ILE A 125 -8.72 -4.94 -3.21
CA ILE A 125 -7.56 -5.77 -2.84
C ILE A 125 -6.53 -5.77 -3.97
N TYR A 126 -6.95 -6.09 -5.18
CA TYR A 126 -6.21 -5.89 -6.42
C TYR A 126 -6.61 -4.57 -7.06
N HIS A 127 -5.79 -4.06 -7.97
CA HIS A 127 -6.25 -3.02 -8.87
C HIS A 127 -7.15 -3.65 -9.96
N PRO A 128 -8.35 -3.09 -10.22
CA PRO A 128 -9.34 -3.75 -11.10
C PRO A 128 -8.83 -4.07 -12.49
N SER A 129 -7.91 -3.28 -13.04
CA SER A 129 -7.36 -3.51 -14.38
C SER A 129 -6.13 -4.43 -14.39
N SER A 130 -5.52 -4.71 -13.22
CA SER A 130 -4.32 -5.56 -13.10
C SER A 130 -4.63 -6.99 -12.62
N ALA A 131 -5.90 -7.34 -12.48
CA ALA A 131 -6.33 -8.66 -12.05
C ALA A 131 -7.49 -9.16 -12.92
N ILE A 132 -7.46 -10.44 -13.28
CA ILE A 132 -8.54 -11.10 -14.03
C ILE A 132 -9.86 -10.86 -13.31
N ASP A 133 -10.91 -10.52 -14.09
CA ASP A 133 -12.25 -10.18 -13.57
C ASP A 133 -12.23 -9.15 -12.42
N LYS A 134 -11.21 -8.27 -12.37
CA LYS A 134 -11.00 -7.22 -11.34
C LYS A 134 -10.63 -7.76 -9.96
N ILE A 135 -10.67 -9.05 -9.71
CA ILE A 135 -10.58 -9.66 -8.37
C ILE A 135 -9.60 -10.82 -8.28
N ASP A 136 -9.08 -11.34 -9.42
CA ASP A 136 -8.33 -12.60 -9.49
C ASP A 136 -9.10 -13.77 -8.86
N PRO A 137 -10.05 -14.41 -9.58
CA PRO A 137 -10.93 -15.44 -9.01
C PRO A 137 -10.20 -16.61 -8.36
N LEU A 138 -9.00 -16.98 -8.84
CA LEU A 138 -8.19 -18.06 -8.27
C LEU A 138 -7.69 -17.77 -6.85
N SER A 139 -7.71 -16.51 -6.43
CA SER A 139 -7.35 -16.10 -5.06
C SER A 139 -8.42 -16.43 -4.01
N TRP A 140 -9.62 -16.84 -4.39
CA TRP A 140 -10.74 -16.95 -3.47
C TRP A 140 -11.46 -18.30 -3.58
N ASN A 141 -11.73 -18.94 -2.44
CA ASN A 141 -12.61 -20.12 -2.37
C ASN A 141 -13.98 -19.81 -1.75
N ILE A 142 -14.17 -18.59 -1.28
CA ILE A 142 -15.46 -17.99 -0.94
C ILE A 142 -15.74 -16.89 -1.97
N PRO A 143 -16.95 -16.81 -2.54
CA PRO A 143 -17.27 -15.80 -3.56
C PRO A 143 -16.91 -14.39 -3.13
N TYR A 144 -16.19 -13.66 -4.00
CA TYR A 144 -15.85 -12.27 -3.76
C TYR A 144 -17.12 -11.42 -3.65
N ILE A 145 -17.16 -10.53 -2.67
CA ILE A 145 -18.37 -9.76 -2.38
C ILE A 145 -18.47 -8.57 -3.33
N GLU A 146 -19.48 -8.58 -4.18
CA GLU A 146 -19.84 -7.48 -5.07
C GLU A 146 -20.93 -6.59 -4.46
N LEU A 147 -20.84 -5.28 -4.75
CA LEU A 147 -21.84 -4.31 -4.29
C LEU A 147 -23.01 -4.19 -5.25
N LYS A 148 -24.22 -4.22 -4.70
CA LYS A 148 -25.48 -3.97 -5.42
C LYS A 148 -26.00 -2.57 -5.07
N ALA A 149 -26.84 -2.01 -5.92
CA ALA A 149 -27.47 -0.69 -5.67
C ALA A 149 -28.28 -0.65 -4.35
N SER A 150 -28.88 -1.79 -3.97
CA SER A 150 -29.64 -1.94 -2.72
C SER A 150 -28.79 -1.99 -1.44
N ASP A 151 -27.46 -2.08 -1.56
CA ASP A 151 -26.58 -2.14 -0.38
C ASP A 151 -26.32 -0.77 0.24
N TYR A 152 -26.56 0.30 -0.55
CA TYR A 152 -26.31 1.68 -0.14
C TYR A 152 -27.48 2.26 0.66
N ALA A 153 -27.15 3.17 1.58
CA ALA A 153 -28.08 3.78 2.52
C ALA A 153 -29.28 4.44 1.81
N ASN A 154 -30.44 4.35 2.47
CA ASN A 154 -31.65 5.12 2.14
C ASN A 154 -32.06 5.09 0.65
N GLY A 155 -31.75 4.00 -0.07
CA GLY A 155 -32.08 3.90 -1.50
C GLY A 155 -31.26 4.83 -2.42
N MET A 156 -30.17 5.42 -1.92
CA MET A 156 -29.32 6.33 -2.72
C MET A 156 -28.68 5.66 -3.93
N GLY A 157 -28.60 4.32 -3.94
CA GLY A 157 -27.96 3.55 -5.02
C GLY A 157 -26.45 3.75 -5.07
N LYS A 158 -25.81 3.17 -6.09
CA LYS A 158 -24.37 3.30 -6.28
C LYS A 158 -23.96 4.76 -6.49
N PRO A 159 -22.82 5.19 -5.92
CA PRO A 159 -22.25 6.50 -6.21
C PRO A 159 -21.95 6.65 -7.71
N ALA A 160 -22.20 7.83 -8.29
CA ALA A 160 -21.80 8.11 -9.65
C ALA A 160 -20.28 8.03 -9.79
N ASN A 161 -19.80 7.48 -10.90
CA ASN A 161 -18.37 7.17 -11.10
C ASN A 161 -17.74 6.43 -9.90
N SER A 162 -18.51 5.61 -9.19
CA SER A 162 -18.13 4.91 -7.95
C SER A 162 -17.67 5.81 -6.79
N GLN A 163 -17.87 7.12 -6.86
CA GLN A 163 -17.33 8.11 -5.92
C GLN A 163 -18.35 9.10 -5.38
N TYR A 164 -19.26 9.65 -6.23
CA TYR A 164 -20.07 10.81 -5.88
C TYR A 164 -21.51 10.46 -5.52
N GLN A 165 -22.02 11.05 -4.44
CA GLN A 165 -23.42 10.91 -4.02
C GLN A 165 -24.19 12.25 -4.11
N ASN A 166 -23.50 13.39 -4.29
CA ASN A 166 -24.15 14.68 -4.48
C ASN A 166 -25.07 14.65 -5.70
N PRO A 167 -26.36 15.00 -5.59
CA PRO A 167 -27.33 14.95 -6.69
C PRO A 167 -26.89 15.77 -7.91
N ALA A 168 -26.30 16.95 -7.71
CA ALA A 168 -25.82 17.80 -8.81
C ALA A 168 -24.64 17.14 -9.55
N THR A 169 -23.68 16.57 -8.83
CA THR A 169 -22.58 15.82 -9.43
C THR A 169 -23.07 14.57 -10.15
N LYS A 170 -24.00 13.83 -9.55
CA LYS A 170 -24.64 12.65 -10.19
C LYS A 170 -25.30 13.03 -11.52
N ALA A 171 -25.99 14.17 -11.57
CA ALA A 171 -26.68 14.63 -12.78
C ALA A 171 -25.71 14.93 -13.94
N ILE A 172 -24.46 15.35 -13.65
CA ILE A 172 -23.42 15.54 -14.67
C ILE A 172 -23.07 14.19 -15.30
N PHE A 173 -22.77 13.18 -14.48
CA PHE A 173 -22.40 11.85 -14.96
C PHE A 173 -23.52 11.08 -15.67
N LEU A 174 -24.79 11.43 -15.43
CA LEU A 174 -25.92 10.86 -16.16
C LEU A 174 -26.08 11.43 -17.57
N LYS A 175 -25.59 12.67 -17.81
CA LYS A 175 -25.67 13.34 -19.10
C LYS A 175 -24.47 13.06 -20.00
N GLU A 176 -23.34 12.75 -19.45
CA GLU A 176 -22.11 12.47 -20.19
C GLU A 176 -22.01 10.98 -20.48
N ALA A 177 -21.75 10.61 -21.74
CA ALA A 177 -21.41 9.23 -22.07
C ALA A 177 -20.13 8.81 -21.31
N PRO A 178 -20.00 7.52 -20.90
CA PRO A 178 -18.81 7.08 -20.20
C PRO A 178 -17.57 7.36 -21.06
N ALA A 179 -16.67 8.16 -20.51
CA ALA A 179 -15.41 8.47 -21.15
C ALA A 179 -14.62 7.19 -21.40
N LYS A 180 -13.96 7.08 -22.56
CA LYS A 180 -12.99 6.02 -22.82
C LYS A 180 -11.91 6.09 -21.75
N ALA A 181 -11.53 4.93 -21.20
CA ALA A 181 -10.47 4.83 -20.22
C ALA A 181 -9.20 5.55 -20.67
N ALA A 182 -8.56 6.25 -19.75
CA ALA A 182 -7.30 6.96 -19.97
C ALA A 182 -6.24 6.06 -20.62
N GLY A 183 -5.40 6.66 -21.43
CA GLY A 183 -4.20 6.01 -22.00
C GLY A 183 -3.18 5.61 -20.93
N GLU A 184 -2.12 4.92 -21.32
CA GLU A 184 -1.12 4.29 -20.41
C GLU A 184 -0.36 5.28 -19.53
N ASP A 185 -0.31 6.55 -19.93
CA ASP A 185 0.31 7.62 -19.17
C ASP A 185 -0.81 8.54 -18.65
N GLU A 186 -1.24 8.35 -17.41
CA GLU A 186 -2.14 9.30 -16.72
C GLU A 186 -1.54 10.72 -16.72
N ASP A 187 -0.21 10.84 -16.80
CA ASP A 187 0.52 12.10 -16.90
C ASP A 187 0.42 12.79 -18.28
N MET A 188 0.01 12.09 -19.34
CA MET A 188 0.16 12.58 -20.71
C MET A 188 -1.15 12.76 -21.51
N ASN A 189 -2.32 12.38 -20.97
CA ASN A 189 -3.56 12.43 -21.73
C ASN A 189 -4.68 13.15 -20.97
N PRO A 190 -5.16 14.30 -21.46
CA PRO A 190 -6.33 14.96 -20.90
C PRO A 190 -7.59 14.16 -21.26
N VAL A 191 -7.93 13.22 -20.41
CA VAL A 191 -9.21 12.50 -20.50
C VAL A 191 -10.32 13.35 -19.90
N SER A 192 -11.56 13.11 -20.27
CA SER A 192 -12.72 13.80 -19.77
C SER A 192 -12.68 13.97 -18.25
N ARG A 193 -12.84 15.20 -17.79
CA ARG A 193 -12.72 15.56 -16.37
C ARG A 193 -13.68 14.77 -15.51
N LYS A 194 -13.18 14.27 -14.38
CA LYS A 194 -13.86 13.28 -13.52
C LYS A 194 -14.85 13.88 -12.49
N GLY A 195 -15.25 15.11 -12.61
CA GLY A 195 -16.03 15.84 -11.59
C GLY A 195 -15.14 16.60 -10.61
N PRO A 196 -15.63 17.08 -9.46
CA PRO A 196 -14.84 17.84 -8.50
C PRO A 196 -13.84 16.95 -7.74
N SER A 197 -12.70 17.53 -7.33
CA SER A 197 -11.65 16.85 -6.57
C SER A 197 -12.08 16.45 -5.16
N SER A 198 -13.17 17.02 -4.65
CA SER A 198 -13.71 16.73 -3.32
C SER A 198 -15.22 16.78 -3.27
N GLU A 199 -15.83 16.09 -2.29
CA GLU A 199 -17.26 16.15 -2.01
C GLU A 199 -17.51 16.02 -0.51
N CYS A 200 -18.33 16.95 0.01
CA CYS A 200 -18.77 16.98 1.41
C CYS A 200 -20.30 17.11 1.44
N ILE A 201 -21.00 16.02 1.78
CA ILE A 201 -22.47 16.03 1.92
C ILE A 201 -22.87 15.30 3.20
N ASP A 202 -24.03 15.67 3.76
CA ASP A 202 -24.57 15.07 4.97
C ASP A 202 -25.32 13.78 4.63
N VAL A 203 -24.59 12.67 4.76
CA VAL A 203 -25.07 11.31 4.47
C VAL A 203 -24.47 10.31 5.45
N PRO A 204 -25.10 9.13 5.65
CA PRO A 204 -24.52 8.05 6.45
C PRO A 204 -23.30 7.42 5.78
N ASP A 205 -22.52 6.66 6.56
CA ASP A 205 -21.26 6.05 6.08
C ASP A 205 -21.49 5.10 4.90
N ASP A 206 -22.56 4.31 4.93
CA ASP A 206 -22.93 3.37 3.87
C ASP A 206 -23.63 4.04 2.65
N ALA A 207 -23.57 5.36 2.55
CA ALA A 207 -23.82 6.06 1.30
C ALA A 207 -22.66 5.91 0.30
N TYR A 208 -21.44 5.67 0.78
CA TYR A 208 -20.24 5.44 -0.03
C TYR A 208 -19.73 4.01 0.10
N ASN A 209 -18.88 3.61 -0.85
CA ASN A 209 -18.40 2.24 -0.99
C ASN A 209 -17.76 1.71 0.30
N ASP A 210 -16.88 2.47 0.96
CA ASP A 210 -16.10 1.98 2.11
C ASP A 210 -16.99 1.63 3.30
N GLY A 211 -18.05 2.41 3.55
CA GLY A 211 -19.04 2.07 4.58
C GLY A 211 -19.84 0.80 4.24
N VAL A 212 -20.19 0.62 2.95
CA VAL A 212 -20.83 -0.62 2.50
C VAL A 212 -19.87 -1.80 2.59
N TYR A 213 -18.60 -1.62 2.26
CA TYR A 213 -17.58 -2.67 2.43
C TYR A 213 -17.46 -3.12 3.89
N ALA A 214 -17.34 -2.19 4.82
CA ALA A 214 -17.26 -2.51 6.24
C ALA A 214 -18.49 -3.28 6.73
N LYS A 215 -19.71 -2.83 6.37
CA LYS A 215 -20.98 -3.46 6.70
C LYS A 215 -21.07 -4.90 6.18
N LYS A 216 -20.69 -5.13 4.92
CA LYS A 216 -20.70 -6.48 4.32
C LYS A 216 -19.57 -7.35 4.85
N ALA A 217 -18.39 -6.79 5.10
CA ALA A 217 -17.28 -7.51 5.70
C ALA A 217 -17.63 -7.98 7.13
N LYS A 218 -18.33 -7.15 7.93
CA LYS A 218 -18.88 -7.57 9.23
C LYS A 218 -19.73 -8.83 9.10
N ALA A 219 -20.70 -8.83 8.19
CA ALA A 219 -21.57 -9.98 7.96
C ALA A 219 -20.78 -11.23 7.50
N GLN A 220 -19.78 -11.03 6.61
CA GLN A 220 -18.94 -12.13 6.11
C GLN A 220 -18.06 -12.73 7.22
N ILE A 221 -17.45 -11.89 8.07
CA ILE A 221 -16.66 -12.35 9.23
C ILE A 221 -17.53 -13.18 10.17
N GLN A 222 -18.78 -12.74 10.44
CA GLN A 222 -19.74 -13.49 11.24
C GLN A 222 -20.06 -14.87 10.64
N ASN A 223 -20.19 -14.97 9.31
CA ASN A 223 -20.42 -16.23 8.62
C ASN A 223 -19.18 -17.14 8.66
N LEU A 224 -17.99 -16.58 8.41
CA LEU A 224 -16.72 -17.31 8.44
C LEU A 224 -16.41 -17.86 9.84
N SER A 225 -16.69 -17.09 10.89
CA SER A 225 -16.46 -17.52 12.28
C SER A 225 -17.32 -18.75 12.68
N LYS A 226 -18.51 -18.87 12.11
CA LYS A 226 -19.41 -20.03 12.34
C LYS A 226 -18.97 -21.30 11.60
N ALA A 227 -18.13 -21.16 10.56
CA ALA A 227 -17.71 -22.30 9.74
C ALA A 227 -16.68 -23.22 10.41
N GLY A 228 -16.13 -22.85 11.57
CA GLY A 228 -15.19 -23.67 12.34
C GLY A 228 -13.83 -23.90 11.69
N LYS A 229 -13.50 -23.19 10.61
CA LYS A 229 -12.21 -23.22 9.92
C LYS A 229 -11.50 -21.86 10.05
N PRO A 230 -10.17 -21.83 10.06
CA PRO A 230 -9.46 -20.57 9.99
C PRO A 230 -9.80 -19.85 8.69
N PHE A 231 -9.88 -18.51 8.74
CA PHE A 231 -10.22 -17.72 7.56
C PHE A 231 -9.18 -16.62 7.28
N PHE A 232 -9.09 -16.27 6.01
CA PHE A 232 -8.45 -15.07 5.51
C PHE A 232 -9.53 -14.15 4.96
N MET A 233 -9.79 -13.03 5.63
CA MET A 233 -10.72 -12.02 5.18
C MET A 233 -9.97 -10.77 4.74
N ALA A 234 -10.01 -10.47 3.45
CA ALA A 234 -9.41 -9.27 2.88
C ALA A 234 -10.46 -8.17 2.67
N VAL A 235 -10.19 -6.99 3.19
CA VAL A 235 -11.05 -5.80 3.04
C VAL A 235 -10.22 -4.65 2.48
N GLY A 236 -10.57 -4.17 1.29
CA GLY A 236 -9.86 -3.10 0.59
C GLY A 236 -10.67 -1.81 0.55
N PHE A 237 -10.25 -0.81 1.32
CA PHE A 237 -10.84 0.52 1.31
C PHE A 237 -10.27 1.39 0.21
N HIS A 238 -11.13 2.22 -0.42
CA HIS A 238 -10.72 3.17 -1.46
C HIS A 238 -10.22 4.49 -0.88
N LYS A 239 -10.78 4.93 0.25
CA LYS A 239 -10.36 6.21 0.83
C LYS A 239 -9.06 6.03 1.62
N PRO A 240 -8.15 7.02 1.51
CA PRO A 240 -8.30 8.40 1.00
C PRO A 240 -7.98 8.64 -0.49
N HIS A 241 -8.04 7.66 -1.40
CA HIS A 241 -7.86 7.91 -2.84
C HIS A 241 -8.80 9.03 -3.37
N LEU A 242 -8.29 9.86 -4.30
CA LEU A 242 -9.07 10.88 -5.03
C LEU A 242 -10.33 10.29 -5.72
N PRO A 243 -11.41 11.06 -5.85
CA PRO A 243 -11.65 12.36 -5.22
C PRO A 243 -11.81 12.22 -3.72
N PHE A 244 -11.50 13.27 -2.95
CA PHE A 244 -11.62 13.22 -1.49
C PHE A 244 -13.07 13.37 -1.08
N VAL A 245 -13.79 12.26 -1.01
CA VAL A 245 -15.22 12.23 -0.65
C VAL A 245 -15.40 11.49 0.67
N ALA A 246 -16.13 12.13 1.56
CA ALA A 246 -16.49 11.58 2.86
C ALA A 246 -17.82 12.21 3.35
N PRO A 247 -18.60 11.51 4.19
CA PRO A 247 -19.74 12.11 4.89
C PRO A 247 -19.34 13.36 5.65
N LYS A 248 -20.22 14.37 5.65
CA LYS A 248 -19.99 15.71 6.25
C LYS A 248 -19.44 15.65 7.68
N LYS A 249 -19.89 14.70 8.51
CA LYS A 249 -19.44 14.55 9.91
C LYS A 249 -17.92 14.38 10.04
N TYR A 250 -17.22 13.84 9.03
CA TYR A 250 -15.77 13.70 9.04
C TYR A 250 -15.06 14.99 8.61
N TRP A 251 -15.66 15.77 7.72
CA TRP A 251 -15.18 17.10 7.36
C TRP A 251 -15.30 18.06 8.56
N ASP A 252 -16.41 17.98 9.30
CA ASP A 252 -16.66 18.82 10.48
C ASP A 252 -15.69 18.55 11.65
N MET A 253 -14.89 17.48 11.59
CA MET A 253 -13.83 17.20 12.57
C MET A 253 -12.66 18.18 12.47
N TYR A 254 -12.58 18.95 11.38
CA TYR A 254 -11.46 19.80 11.02
C TYR A 254 -11.91 21.20 10.64
N ASN A 255 -11.06 22.19 10.95
CA ASN A 255 -11.20 23.53 10.41
C ASN A 255 -10.25 23.67 9.21
N ARG A 256 -10.78 24.06 8.04
CA ARG A 256 -9.97 24.25 6.81
C ARG A 256 -8.82 25.22 7.00
N ASN A 257 -9.01 26.29 7.78
CA ASN A 257 -7.99 27.29 8.00
C ASN A 257 -6.76 26.74 8.74
N ASP A 258 -6.94 25.69 9.55
CA ASP A 258 -5.90 25.06 10.35
C ASP A 258 -5.17 23.94 9.58
N MET A 259 -5.53 23.68 8.33
CA MET A 259 -4.85 22.65 7.53
C MET A 259 -3.41 23.04 7.25
N PRO A 260 -2.43 22.17 7.62
CA PRO A 260 -1.02 22.47 7.44
C PRO A 260 -0.64 22.30 5.97
N LEU A 261 0.00 23.32 5.40
CA LEU A 261 0.68 23.16 4.13
C LEU A 261 1.98 22.39 4.32
N GLU A 262 2.41 21.67 3.29
CA GLU A 262 3.72 21.02 3.32
C GLU A 262 4.85 22.05 3.46
N LYS A 263 5.87 21.69 4.26
CA LYS A 263 6.95 22.61 4.63
C LYS A 263 7.89 22.92 3.46
N PHE A 264 8.02 22.00 2.52
CA PHE A 264 8.87 22.16 1.34
C PHE A 264 8.02 21.89 0.08
N GLN A 265 7.73 22.98 -0.66
CA GLN A 265 6.88 22.95 -1.86
C GLN A 265 7.66 23.30 -3.14
N GLU A 266 8.97 23.22 -3.08
CA GLU A 266 9.86 23.51 -4.20
C GLU A 266 10.46 22.20 -4.75
N HIS A 267 10.90 22.19 -6.01
CA HIS A 267 11.73 21.10 -6.50
C HIS A 267 13.06 21.06 -5.77
N SER A 268 13.55 19.87 -5.44
CA SER A 268 14.82 19.69 -4.74
C SER A 268 15.98 20.28 -5.55
N LYS A 269 16.88 20.99 -4.89
CA LYS A 269 18.08 21.54 -5.53
C LYS A 269 18.92 20.40 -6.12
N ASN A 270 19.41 20.56 -7.33
CA ASN A 270 20.22 19.59 -8.06
C ASN A 270 19.50 18.24 -8.36
N ALA A 271 18.22 18.12 -8.14
CA ALA A 271 17.48 16.93 -8.54
C ALA A 271 17.41 16.81 -10.08
N VAL A 272 17.24 15.60 -10.58
CA VAL A 272 17.00 15.38 -12.00
C VAL A 272 15.52 15.63 -12.32
N GLU A 273 15.27 16.32 -13.44
CA GLU A 273 13.89 16.69 -13.84
C GLU A 273 12.97 15.48 -13.98
N ILE A 274 13.52 14.35 -14.44
CA ILE A 274 12.80 13.09 -14.59
C ILE A 274 12.22 12.52 -13.27
N ALA A 275 12.70 12.99 -12.11
CA ALA A 275 12.16 12.57 -10.82
C ALA A 275 10.74 13.10 -10.56
N TYR A 276 10.32 14.14 -11.29
CA TYR A 276 9.04 14.82 -11.11
C TYR A 276 8.01 14.40 -12.15
N HIS A 277 6.74 14.66 -11.85
CA HIS A 277 5.60 14.48 -12.75
C HIS A 277 4.69 15.72 -12.75
N LYS A 278 3.73 15.73 -13.66
CA LYS A 278 2.83 16.87 -13.88
C LYS A 278 1.56 16.83 -13.04
N SER A 279 1.46 16.00 -12.01
CA SER A 279 0.25 15.78 -11.19
C SER A 279 -0.99 15.48 -12.05
N GLY A 280 -0.83 14.50 -12.97
CA GLY A 280 -1.81 14.21 -14.02
C GLY A 280 -3.12 13.67 -13.48
N GLU A 281 -3.10 12.86 -12.44
CA GLU A 281 -4.29 12.32 -11.81
C GLU A 281 -5.15 13.43 -11.18
N LEU A 282 -4.53 14.37 -10.46
CA LEU A 282 -5.23 15.51 -9.86
C LEU A 282 -5.78 16.47 -10.93
N ARG A 283 -5.03 16.71 -12.01
CA ARG A 283 -5.47 17.61 -13.11
C ARG A 283 -6.67 17.09 -13.88
N ASN A 284 -7.08 15.85 -13.68
CA ASN A 284 -8.30 15.29 -14.26
C ASN A 284 -9.58 15.77 -13.56
N TYR A 285 -9.49 16.52 -12.45
CA TYR A 285 -10.68 17.03 -11.76
C TYR A 285 -11.07 18.43 -12.27
N THR A 286 -12.40 18.72 -12.28
CA THR A 286 -12.96 19.91 -12.92
C THR A 286 -12.60 21.23 -12.23
N ASP A 287 -12.26 21.16 -10.96
CA ASP A 287 -11.91 22.31 -10.09
C ASP A 287 -10.38 22.48 -9.92
N ILE A 288 -9.59 21.76 -10.71
CA ILE A 288 -8.11 21.85 -10.75
C ILE A 288 -7.68 22.40 -12.11
N PRO A 289 -6.62 23.22 -12.21
CA PRO A 289 -6.10 23.72 -13.47
C PRO A 289 -5.74 22.57 -14.43
N ALA A 290 -6.31 22.59 -15.63
CA ALA A 290 -6.03 21.57 -16.65
C ALA A 290 -4.66 21.80 -17.32
N PHE A 291 -4.11 20.76 -17.96
CA PHE A 291 -2.86 20.86 -18.72
C PHE A 291 -2.87 21.96 -19.79
N ALA A 292 -3.99 22.11 -20.50
CA ALA A 292 -4.14 23.10 -21.58
C ALA A 292 -4.05 24.57 -21.11
N THR A 293 -4.20 24.84 -19.81
CA THR A 293 -4.12 26.19 -19.24
C THR A 293 -2.71 26.58 -18.81
N LEU A 294 -1.75 25.64 -18.90
CA LEU A 294 -0.37 25.87 -18.49
C LEU A 294 0.48 26.27 -19.70
N SER A 295 1.05 27.46 -19.66
CA SER A 295 2.04 27.91 -20.63
C SER A 295 3.44 27.58 -20.14
N GLY A 296 4.28 26.99 -21.02
CA GLY A 296 5.67 26.69 -20.73
C GLY A 296 5.91 25.31 -20.06
N ASP A 297 7.12 25.08 -19.61
CA ASP A 297 7.62 23.82 -19.03
C ASP A 297 7.11 23.49 -17.63
N SER A 298 5.87 23.81 -17.29
CA SER A 298 5.48 23.64 -15.90
C SER A 298 5.17 22.18 -15.57
N LEU A 299 6.19 21.46 -15.14
CA LEU A 299 6.01 20.29 -14.27
C LEU A 299 5.21 20.70 -13.01
N ARG A 300 5.30 21.97 -12.62
CA ARG A 300 4.67 22.52 -11.41
C ARG A 300 3.17 22.72 -11.59
N ILE A 301 2.40 22.32 -10.58
CA ILE A 301 0.97 22.55 -10.55
C ILE A 301 0.61 23.92 -9.95
N GLY A 302 1.39 24.42 -8.99
CA GLY A 302 1.26 25.76 -8.42
C GLY A 302 -0.12 26.07 -7.86
N LEU A 303 -0.72 25.16 -7.09
CA LEU A 303 -2.04 25.38 -6.53
C LEU A 303 -2.06 26.52 -5.51
N GLN A 304 -3.11 27.36 -5.60
CA GLN A 304 -3.36 28.40 -4.63
C GLN A 304 -3.56 27.82 -3.22
N THR A 305 -3.11 28.53 -2.19
CA THR A 305 -3.15 28.13 -0.78
C THR A 305 -4.51 27.58 -0.35
N GLU A 306 -5.59 28.27 -0.73
CA GLU A 306 -6.95 27.84 -0.35
C GLU A 306 -7.34 26.49 -0.98
N LYS A 307 -6.93 26.23 -2.23
CA LYS A 307 -7.17 24.94 -2.88
C LYS A 307 -6.31 23.84 -2.25
N GLN A 308 -5.06 24.12 -1.89
CA GLN A 308 -4.21 23.17 -1.15
C GLN A 308 -4.85 22.80 0.17
N LYS A 309 -5.30 23.78 0.97
CA LYS A 309 -6.01 23.54 2.24
C LYS A 309 -7.30 22.74 2.05
N GLU A 310 -8.05 23.01 0.97
CA GLU A 310 -9.25 22.23 0.65
C GLU A 310 -8.92 20.75 0.41
N LEU A 311 -7.91 20.47 -0.39
CA LEU A 311 -7.48 19.13 -0.71
C LEU A 311 -6.94 18.38 0.53
N ILE A 312 -6.12 19.05 1.36
CA ILE A 312 -5.61 18.49 2.61
C ILE A 312 -6.76 18.20 3.58
N HIS A 313 -7.73 19.11 3.71
CA HIS A 313 -8.93 18.91 4.51
C HIS A 313 -9.72 17.68 4.04
N GLY A 314 -9.96 17.57 2.72
CA GLY A 314 -10.65 16.44 2.13
C GLY A 314 -9.91 15.11 2.33
N TYR A 315 -8.58 15.13 2.22
CA TYR A 315 -7.75 13.97 2.51
C TYR A 315 -7.89 13.53 3.98
N TYR A 316 -7.79 14.46 4.95
CA TYR A 316 -7.96 14.16 6.38
C TYR A 316 -9.36 13.65 6.71
N ALA A 317 -10.40 14.25 6.15
CA ALA A 317 -11.77 13.79 6.28
C ALA A 317 -11.94 12.35 5.74
N SER A 318 -11.34 12.07 4.58
CA SER A 318 -11.36 10.74 3.97
C SER A 318 -10.60 9.70 4.80
N VAL A 319 -9.46 10.07 5.41
CA VAL A 319 -8.72 9.21 6.35
C VAL A 319 -9.57 8.89 7.58
N SER A 320 -10.22 9.90 8.19
CA SER A 320 -11.07 9.67 9.37
C SER A 320 -12.32 8.84 9.04
N TYR A 321 -12.87 9.02 7.85
CA TYR A 321 -13.97 8.18 7.38
C TYR A 321 -13.54 6.70 7.24
N MET A 322 -12.40 6.46 6.62
CA MET A 322 -11.83 5.11 6.48
C MET A 322 -11.47 4.50 7.85
N ASP A 323 -10.89 5.30 8.76
CA ASP A 323 -10.59 4.86 10.13
C ASP A 323 -11.85 4.35 10.86
N ALA A 324 -12.99 5.04 10.70
CA ALA A 324 -14.25 4.59 11.30
C ALA A 324 -14.68 3.22 10.74
N GLN A 325 -14.42 2.94 9.46
CA GLN A 325 -14.71 1.65 8.85
C GLN A 325 -13.78 0.54 9.36
N VAL A 326 -12.52 0.85 9.61
CA VAL A 326 -11.59 -0.05 10.33
C VAL A 326 -12.15 -0.38 11.72
N GLY A 327 -12.73 0.61 12.41
CA GLY A 327 -13.41 0.43 13.69
C GLY A 327 -14.53 -0.61 13.66
N VAL A 328 -15.33 -0.63 12.59
CA VAL A 328 -16.40 -1.64 12.40
C VAL A 328 -15.81 -3.05 12.37
N LEU A 329 -14.69 -3.25 11.67
CA LEU A 329 -14.04 -4.56 11.56
C LEU A 329 -13.47 -5.02 12.91
N LEU A 330 -12.75 -4.14 13.61
CA LEU A 330 -12.16 -4.45 14.92
C LEU A 330 -13.24 -4.80 15.95
N ASN A 331 -14.31 -4.00 16.02
CA ASN A 331 -15.44 -4.26 16.90
C ASN A 331 -16.11 -5.61 16.59
N THR A 332 -16.20 -5.98 15.31
CA THR A 332 -16.75 -7.29 14.90
C THR A 332 -15.94 -8.44 15.47
N LEU A 333 -14.60 -8.37 15.42
CA LEU A 333 -13.74 -9.42 15.99
C LEU A 333 -13.88 -9.49 17.52
N GLU A 334 -14.05 -8.35 18.18
CA GLU A 334 -14.28 -8.29 19.64
C GLU A 334 -15.66 -8.87 20.01
N GLU A 335 -16.73 -8.43 19.33
CA GLU A 335 -18.10 -8.93 19.53
C GLU A 335 -18.20 -10.46 19.38
N LEU A 336 -17.42 -11.04 18.49
CA LEU A 336 -17.35 -12.49 18.25
C LEU A 336 -16.37 -13.22 19.18
N GLY A 337 -15.61 -12.51 20.03
CA GLY A 337 -14.60 -13.10 20.91
C GLY A 337 -13.39 -13.71 20.20
N ILE A 338 -13.18 -13.41 18.92
CA ILE A 338 -12.10 -14.01 18.08
C ILE A 338 -10.89 -13.08 17.88
N LEU A 339 -10.92 -11.84 18.39
CA LEU A 339 -9.84 -10.88 18.23
C LEU A 339 -8.48 -11.44 18.65
N LYS A 340 -8.42 -12.12 19.81
CA LYS A 340 -7.17 -12.70 20.35
C LYS A 340 -6.61 -13.86 19.52
N ASN A 341 -7.41 -14.47 18.65
CA ASN A 341 -6.99 -15.54 17.72
C ASN A 341 -6.98 -15.06 16.27
N THR A 342 -6.79 -13.76 16.04
CA THR A 342 -6.77 -13.18 14.69
C THR A 342 -5.50 -12.39 14.47
N ILE A 343 -4.78 -12.68 13.39
CA ILE A 343 -3.72 -11.84 12.85
C ILE A 343 -4.40 -10.70 12.10
N ILE A 344 -4.05 -9.46 12.42
CA ILE A 344 -4.57 -8.28 11.74
C ILE A 344 -3.40 -7.55 11.07
N VAL A 345 -3.48 -7.37 9.76
CA VAL A 345 -2.54 -6.56 8.98
C VAL A 345 -3.27 -5.40 8.38
N LEU A 346 -2.86 -4.17 8.70
CA LEU A 346 -3.30 -2.95 8.02
C LEU A 346 -2.11 -2.36 7.26
N TRP A 347 -2.32 -2.08 5.98
CA TRP A 347 -1.29 -1.52 5.11
C TRP A 347 -1.86 -0.50 4.12
N GLY A 348 -1.09 0.56 3.84
CA GLY A 348 -1.32 1.44 2.70
C GLY A 348 -0.56 0.92 1.49
N ASP A 349 -1.12 1.02 0.28
CA ASP A 349 -0.49 0.46 -0.92
C ASP A 349 0.75 1.25 -1.39
N HIS A 350 0.79 2.54 -1.14
CA HIS A 350 1.94 3.44 -1.27
C HIS A 350 1.69 4.70 -0.44
N GLY A 351 2.65 5.62 -0.45
CA GLY A 351 2.49 6.94 0.15
C GLY A 351 1.75 7.92 -0.77
N TRP A 352 1.81 9.21 -0.44
CA TRP A 352 1.08 10.25 -1.15
C TRP A 352 1.75 11.61 -0.98
N HIS A 353 1.84 12.40 -2.06
CA HIS A 353 2.21 13.81 -2.01
C HIS A 353 0.98 14.67 -1.74
N LEU A 354 1.10 15.63 -0.84
CA LEU A 354 0.06 16.61 -0.49
C LEU A 354 0.54 18.06 -0.70
N GLY A 355 1.32 18.30 -1.76
CA GLY A 355 1.92 19.60 -2.07
C GLY A 355 3.42 19.67 -1.80
N ASP A 356 4.01 18.67 -1.15
CA ASP A 356 5.46 18.58 -1.01
C ASP A 356 6.13 18.45 -2.39
N HIS A 357 7.25 19.12 -2.59
CA HIS A 357 7.93 19.25 -3.87
C HIS A 357 7.07 19.82 -5.01
N ASP A 358 5.99 20.54 -4.70
CA ASP A 358 4.92 20.97 -5.63
C ASP A 358 4.25 19.77 -6.35
N LEU A 359 4.26 18.60 -5.70
CA LEU A 359 3.66 17.37 -6.20
C LEU A 359 2.37 17.03 -5.45
N TRP A 360 1.44 16.42 -6.16
CA TRP A 360 0.21 15.85 -5.62
C TRP A 360 0.09 14.42 -6.15
N GLU A 361 -0.54 13.53 -5.37
CA GLU A 361 -0.64 12.11 -5.70
C GLU A 361 0.63 11.28 -5.39
N LYS A 362 0.96 10.27 -6.17
CA LYS A 362 2.06 9.30 -5.97
C LYS A 362 3.10 9.41 -7.10
N HIS A 363 3.34 8.37 -7.84
CA HIS A 363 4.08 8.34 -9.11
C HIS A 363 5.52 8.87 -9.08
N THR A 364 6.22 8.74 -7.96
CA THR A 364 7.63 9.17 -7.82
C THR A 364 8.47 8.13 -7.06
N THR A 365 9.78 8.38 -7.01
CA THR A 365 10.70 7.61 -6.16
C THR A 365 10.96 8.29 -4.81
N PHE A 366 10.35 9.43 -4.50
CA PHE A 366 10.52 10.15 -3.24
C PHE A 366 9.98 9.36 -2.03
N GLU A 367 10.51 9.66 -0.84
CA GLU A 367 10.08 9.06 0.44
C GLU A 367 8.57 9.18 0.62
N GLN A 368 7.98 10.34 0.29
CA GLN A 368 6.55 10.62 0.45
C GLN A 368 5.65 9.68 -0.36
N ALA A 369 6.07 9.24 -1.54
CA ALA A 369 5.30 8.32 -2.38
C ALA A 369 5.57 6.85 -2.08
N ASN A 370 6.79 6.50 -1.66
CA ASN A 370 7.18 5.10 -1.46
C ASN A 370 6.89 4.58 -0.05
N ARG A 371 6.91 5.46 0.97
CA ARG A 371 6.66 5.09 2.35
C ARG A 371 5.17 5.04 2.64
N SER A 372 4.70 3.91 3.17
CA SER A 372 3.29 3.69 3.50
C SER A 372 3.12 3.06 4.89
N PRO A 373 1.94 3.19 5.54
CA PRO A 373 1.69 2.54 6.82
C PRO A 373 1.73 1.02 6.72
N LEU A 374 2.27 0.40 7.78
CA LEU A 374 2.13 -1.03 8.04
C LEU A 374 1.97 -1.24 9.56
N ILE A 375 0.88 -1.91 9.95
CA ILE A 375 0.61 -2.30 11.34
C ILE A 375 0.28 -3.79 11.33
N ILE A 376 0.97 -4.57 12.17
CA ILE A 376 0.73 -6.00 12.33
C ILE A 376 0.43 -6.30 13.80
N ALA A 377 -0.79 -6.77 14.07
CA ALA A 377 -1.17 -7.33 15.35
C ALA A 377 -1.36 -8.84 15.20
N ALA A 378 -0.73 -9.64 16.07
CA ALA A 378 -0.83 -11.08 15.99
C ALA A 378 -0.87 -11.73 17.38
N PRO A 379 -1.50 -12.91 17.51
CA PRO A 379 -1.55 -13.64 18.76
C PRO A 379 -0.15 -13.87 19.36
N GLY A 380 0.02 -13.56 20.64
CA GLY A 380 1.28 -13.75 21.34
C GLY A 380 2.40 -12.74 21.03
N MET A 381 2.20 -11.79 20.10
CA MET A 381 3.15 -10.71 19.83
C MET A 381 2.92 -9.54 20.78
N LYS A 382 4.00 -8.86 21.17
CA LYS A 382 3.91 -7.66 22.01
C LYS A 382 3.69 -6.44 21.13
N PRO A 383 2.79 -5.52 21.52
CA PRO A 383 2.65 -4.26 20.82
C PRO A 383 3.89 -3.39 20.95
N GLY A 384 4.13 -2.55 19.94
CA GLY A 384 5.26 -1.64 19.93
C GLY A 384 5.40 -0.85 18.62
N GLN A 385 6.52 -0.18 18.50
CA GLN A 385 6.90 0.54 17.29
C GLN A 385 8.32 0.15 16.91
N THR A 386 8.59 -0.01 15.63
CA THR A 386 9.90 -0.36 15.11
C THR A 386 10.32 0.53 13.96
N ASN A 387 11.62 0.85 13.91
CA ASN A 387 12.27 1.52 12.78
C ASN A 387 12.93 0.51 11.81
N SER A 388 12.68 -0.79 11.98
CA SER A 388 13.13 -1.80 11.02
C SER A 388 12.62 -1.47 9.63
N LEU A 389 13.50 -1.53 8.64
CA LEU A 389 13.09 -1.45 7.25
C LEU A 389 12.22 -2.65 6.90
N SER A 390 11.10 -2.40 6.25
CA SER A 390 10.20 -3.42 5.74
C SER A 390 9.70 -3.04 4.35
N GLU A 391 9.28 -4.04 3.61
CA GLU A 391 8.73 -3.89 2.27
C GLU A 391 7.41 -4.66 2.15
N HIS A 392 6.55 -4.28 1.23
CA HIS A 392 5.29 -5.01 1.00
C HIS A 392 5.50 -6.49 0.66
N VAL A 393 6.56 -6.83 -0.06
CA VAL A 393 6.91 -8.23 -0.36
C VAL A 393 7.24 -9.06 0.89
N ASP A 394 7.51 -8.42 2.04
CA ASP A 394 7.76 -9.10 3.32
C ASP A 394 6.46 -9.58 4.00
N ILE A 395 5.32 -9.04 3.59
CA ILE A 395 4.03 -9.36 4.23
C ILE A 395 3.63 -10.81 3.98
N PHE A 396 3.83 -11.34 2.77
CA PHE A 396 3.49 -12.73 2.46
C PHE A 396 4.27 -13.73 3.34
N PRO A 397 5.61 -13.74 3.37
CA PRO A 397 6.36 -14.64 4.24
C PRO A 397 6.04 -14.42 5.73
N THR A 398 5.75 -13.19 6.15
CA THR A 398 5.35 -12.87 7.52
C THR A 398 4.01 -13.51 7.89
N LEU A 399 3.02 -13.42 7.01
CA LEU A 399 1.73 -14.08 7.23
C LEU A 399 1.86 -15.60 7.31
N CYS A 400 2.67 -16.21 6.44
CA CYS A 400 2.95 -17.65 6.50
C CYS A 400 3.56 -18.04 7.86
N ASP A 401 4.58 -17.31 8.31
CA ASP A 401 5.29 -17.56 9.55
C ASP A 401 4.36 -17.41 10.78
N LEU A 402 3.59 -16.31 10.85
CA LEU A 402 2.58 -16.07 11.90
C LEU A 402 1.45 -17.11 11.90
N ALA A 403 1.07 -17.60 10.74
CA ALA A 403 0.01 -18.61 10.59
C ALA A 403 0.54 -20.05 10.82
N GLY A 404 1.83 -20.24 11.00
CA GLY A 404 2.45 -21.56 11.14
C GLY A 404 2.32 -22.42 9.89
N VAL A 405 2.39 -21.81 8.69
CA VAL A 405 2.33 -22.50 7.40
C VAL A 405 3.63 -22.34 6.62
N PRO A 406 3.97 -23.26 5.70
CA PRO A 406 5.21 -23.18 4.94
C PRO A 406 5.34 -21.88 4.16
N ILE A 407 6.54 -21.29 4.20
CA ILE A 407 6.88 -20.10 3.38
C ILE A 407 7.34 -20.59 2.01
N PRO A 408 6.69 -20.18 0.91
CA PRO A 408 7.13 -20.52 -0.45
C PRO A 408 8.55 -19.98 -0.73
N SER A 409 9.44 -20.82 -1.25
CA SER A 409 10.86 -20.47 -1.46
C SER A 409 11.09 -19.42 -2.56
N ILE A 410 10.09 -19.18 -3.41
CA ILE A 410 10.18 -18.21 -4.52
C ILE A 410 10.03 -16.75 -4.05
N LEU A 411 9.50 -16.51 -2.85
CA LEU A 411 9.18 -15.16 -2.38
C LEU A 411 10.43 -14.27 -2.31
N ALA A 412 10.27 -13.02 -2.74
CA ALA A 412 11.35 -12.02 -2.72
C ALA A 412 11.55 -11.37 -1.34
N GLY A 413 10.53 -11.42 -0.48
CA GLY A 413 10.53 -10.81 0.85
C GLY A 413 11.12 -11.72 1.94
N LYS A 414 11.25 -11.15 3.14
CA LYS A 414 11.68 -11.85 4.36
C LYS A 414 10.60 -11.75 5.43
N SER A 415 10.43 -12.79 6.25
CA SER A 415 9.53 -12.73 7.40
C SER A 415 9.97 -11.64 8.38
N LEU A 416 9.00 -10.83 8.83
CA LEU A 416 9.17 -9.80 9.86
C LEU A 416 8.97 -10.37 11.28
N VAL A 417 8.65 -11.65 11.43
CA VAL A 417 8.42 -12.31 12.73
C VAL A 417 9.59 -12.15 13.70
N PRO A 418 10.86 -12.25 13.28
CA PRO A 418 11.98 -11.99 14.21
C PRO A 418 11.94 -10.59 14.84
N VAL A 419 11.48 -9.56 14.09
CA VAL A 419 11.31 -8.19 14.60
C VAL A 419 10.09 -8.13 15.52
N LEU A 420 8.96 -8.72 15.14
CA LEU A 420 7.73 -8.77 15.94
C LEU A 420 7.94 -9.47 17.28
N GLN A 421 8.85 -10.45 17.34
CA GLN A 421 9.23 -11.18 18.57
C GLN A 421 10.34 -10.50 19.36
N ASN A 422 10.85 -9.35 18.91
CA ASN A 422 12.03 -8.67 19.48
C ASN A 422 13.29 -9.57 19.51
N LYS A 423 13.39 -10.57 18.60
CA LYS A 423 14.57 -11.42 18.41
C LYS A 423 15.61 -10.82 17.49
N ALA A 424 15.19 -9.86 16.66
CA ALA A 424 16.06 -9.08 15.80
C ALA A 424 15.56 -7.62 15.77
N THR A 425 16.48 -6.69 15.61
CA THR A 425 16.15 -5.27 15.38
C THR A 425 15.78 -5.02 13.93
N GLU A 426 16.29 -5.84 13.01
CA GLU A 426 16.10 -5.74 11.57
C GLU A 426 16.18 -7.10 10.89
N VAL A 427 15.56 -7.20 9.71
CA VAL A 427 15.64 -8.36 8.82
C VAL A 427 16.35 -8.04 7.51
N LYS A 428 16.62 -6.77 7.23
CA LYS A 428 17.27 -6.27 6.00
C LYS A 428 17.95 -4.92 6.21
N ASP A 429 18.93 -4.60 5.37
CA ASP A 429 19.72 -3.37 5.43
C ASP A 429 19.13 -2.25 4.55
N PHE A 430 18.29 -2.60 3.60
CA PHE A 430 17.64 -1.66 2.69
C PHE A 430 16.29 -2.18 2.19
N SER A 431 15.47 -1.26 1.70
CA SER A 431 14.30 -1.54 0.86
C SER A 431 14.56 -1.05 -0.57
N MET A 432 13.90 -1.68 -1.56
CA MET A 432 14.03 -1.31 -2.96
C MET A 432 12.66 -1.02 -3.55
N SER A 433 12.48 0.22 -3.99
CA SER A 433 11.32 0.67 -4.76
C SER A 433 11.74 1.00 -6.19
N GLN A 434 10.80 1.00 -7.12
CA GLN A 434 11.05 1.42 -8.49
C GLN A 434 9.94 2.32 -9.00
N TYR A 435 10.23 3.14 -9.99
CA TYR A 435 9.24 3.85 -10.77
C TYR A 435 9.79 4.13 -12.17
N HIS A 436 8.93 4.09 -13.19
CA HIS A 436 9.36 4.42 -14.55
C HIS A 436 8.79 5.75 -15.01
N ARG A 437 9.53 6.39 -15.92
CA ARG A 437 9.09 7.57 -16.66
C ARG A 437 9.12 7.28 -18.13
N THR A 438 8.19 7.86 -18.87
CA THR A 438 8.16 7.76 -20.33
C THR A 438 8.57 9.09 -20.92
N LEU A 439 9.74 9.13 -21.56
CA LEU A 439 10.23 10.30 -22.29
C LEU A 439 9.33 10.58 -23.50
N THR A 440 9.19 11.84 -23.87
CA THR A 440 8.66 12.20 -25.19
C THR A 440 9.58 11.66 -26.30
N SER A 441 9.06 11.54 -27.51
CA SER A 441 9.87 11.10 -28.67
C SER A 441 11.05 12.03 -28.92
N ASP A 442 10.86 13.33 -28.76
CA ASP A 442 11.89 14.34 -28.97
C ASP A 442 12.99 14.29 -27.89
N GLU A 443 12.60 14.13 -26.62
CA GLU A 443 13.55 13.93 -25.51
C GLU A 443 14.40 12.69 -25.71
N ALA A 444 13.76 11.54 -26.00
CA ALA A 444 14.50 10.31 -26.25
C ALA A 444 15.46 10.44 -27.43
N LYS A 445 15.02 11.08 -28.54
CA LYS A 445 15.86 11.35 -29.72
C LYS A 445 17.04 12.28 -29.38
N LYS A 446 16.79 13.37 -28.64
CA LYS A 446 17.82 14.32 -28.18
C LYS A 446 18.89 13.63 -27.32
N LEU A 447 18.48 12.66 -26.49
CA LEU A 447 19.36 11.88 -25.64
C LEU A 447 20.01 10.68 -26.35
N GLY A 448 19.65 10.42 -27.62
CA GLY A 448 20.16 9.27 -28.37
C GLY A 448 19.63 7.92 -27.91
N TYR A 449 18.51 7.88 -27.22
CA TYR A 449 17.91 6.66 -26.68
C TYR A 449 16.99 5.97 -27.70
N LYS A 450 17.09 4.65 -27.78
CA LYS A 450 16.15 3.80 -28.55
C LYS A 450 14.85 3.59 -27.81
N SER A 451 14.92 3.38 -26.49
CA SER A 451 13.75 3.26 -25.63
C SER A 451 13.38 4.62 -25.05
N ARG A 452 12.08 4.85 -24.88
CA ARG A 452 11.53 6.02 -24.21
C ARG A 452 11.39 5.81 -22.69
N LYS A 453 11.57 4.57 -22.18
CA LYS A 453 11.38 4.25 -20.77
C LYS A 453 12.66 4.44 -19.97
N LEU A 454 12.59 5.26 -18.94
CA LEU A 454 13.60 5.40 -17.90
C LEU A 454 13.08 4.76 -16.62
N TRP A 455 13.87 3.90 -16.01
CA TRP A 455 13.55 3.21 -14.77
C TRP A 455 14.36 3.80 -13.62
N GLY A 456 13.67 4.39 -12.64
CA GLY A 456 14.28 4.83 -11.37
C GLY A 456 14.18 3.70 -10.34
N TYR A 457 15.32 3.19 -9.89
CA TYR A 457 15.43 2.26 -8.78
C TYR A 457 15.88 3.02 -7.54
N SER A 458 15.05 3.06 -6.52
CA SER A 458 15.26 3.79 -5.28
C SER A 458 15.60 2.83 -4.16
N MET A 459 16.86 2.82 -3.74
CA MET A 459 17.33 2.10 -2.56
C MET A 459 17.21 3.00 -1.33
N ARG A 460 16.45 2.55 -0.33
CA ARG A 460 16.29 3.21 0.96
C ARG A 460 17.01 2.44 2.04
N THR A 461 18.08 2.99 2.58
CA THR A 461 18.78 2.49 3.78
C THR A 461 18.23 3.18 5.04
N LYS A 462 18.81 3.01 6.20
CA LYS A 462 18.41 3.76 7.41
C LYS A 462 18.55 5.27 7.24
N GLN A 463 19.63 5.71 6.64
CA GLN A 463 19.99 7.12 6.51
C GLN A 463 19.72 7.68 5.12
N TYR A 464 20.06 6.93 4.09
CA TYR A 464 20.11 7.44 2.73
C TYR A 464 18.97 6.90 1.86
N ARG A 465 18.53 7.72 0.90
CA ARG A 465 17.83 7.29 -0.30
C ARG A 465 18.76 7.53 -1.49
N TYR A 466 19.10 6.46 -2.21
CA TYR A 466 19.91 6.49 -3.42
C TYR A 466 19.05 6.05 -4.60
N VAL A 467 18.99 6.85 -5.67
CA VAL A 467 18.23 6.52 -6.88
C VAL A 467 19.18 6.35 -8.05
N MET A 468 18.97 5.28 -8.81
CA MET A 468 19.64 5.04 -10.09
C MET A 468 18.61 5.02 -11.21
N TRP A 469 18.66 6.00 -12.10
CA TRP A 469 17.83 6.08 -13.29
C TRP A 469 18.49 5.37 -14.45
N MET A 470 17.81 4.37 -15.04
CA MET A 470 18.33 3.46 -16.04
C MET A 470 17.52 3.58 -17.34
N ASN A 471 18.17 3.68 -18.48
CA ASN A 471 17.53 3.64 -19.79
C ASN A 471 17.39 2.21 -20.28
N ASP A 472 16.20 1.83 -20.73
CA ASP A 472 15.89 0.51 -21.33
C ASP A 472 16.43 -0.66 -20.49
N PHE A 473 16.13 -0.65 -19.19
CA PHE A 473 16.64 -1.61 -18.22
C PHE A 473 15.53 -2.05 -17.27
N THR A 474 15.52 -3.32 -16.89
CA THR A 474 14.82 -3.86 -15.73
C THR A 474 15.78 -4.71 -14.92
N SER A 475 15.55 -4.88 -13.62
CA SER A 475 16.45 -5.66 -12.74
C SER A 475 16.55 -7.14 -13.12
N ALA A 476 15.68 -7.62 -13.99
CA ALA A 476 15.73 -8.97 -14.57
C ALA A 476 16.76 -9.11 -15.70
N GLN A 477 17.38 -8.01 -16.14
CA GLN A 477 18.40 -7.99 -17.21
C GLN A 477 19.81 -7.85 -16.62
N PRO A 478 20.85 -8.31 -17.32
CA PRO A 478 22.24 -8.07 -16.91
C PRO A 478 22.53 -6.57 -16.76
N PHE A 479 23.08 -6.20 -15.62
CA PHE A 479 23.42 -4.80 -15.34
C PHE A 479 24.51 -4.28 -16.28
N SER A 480 24.30 -3.07 -16.82
CA SER A 480 25.30 -2.35 -17.60
C SER A 480 25.41 -0.89 -17.17
N PRO A 481 26.60 -0.41 -16.76
CA PRO A 481 26.80 1.00 -16.41
C PRO A 481 26.44 1.98 -17.53
N SER A 482 26.54 1.56 -18.80
CA SER A 482 26.20 2.40 -19.96
C SER A 482 24.71 2.74 -20.07
N LYS A 483 23.86 2.04 -19.30
CA LYS A 483 22.43 2.31 -19.23
C LYS A 483 22.05 3.33 -18.14
N ILE A 484 22.99 3.77 -17.31
CA ILE A 484 22.72 4.77 -16.28
C ILE A 484 22.49 6.13 -16.95
N TYR A 485 21.30 6.69 -16.73
CA TYR A 485 20.94 8.04 -17.14
C TYR A 485 21.40 9.09 -16.12
N ALA A 486 21.06 8.86 -14.84
CA ALA A 486 21.39 9.75 -13.74
C ALA A 486 21.36 9.01 -12.40
N THR A 487 21.93 9.65 -11.37
CA THR A 487 21.85 9.18 -9.99
C THR A 487 21.45 10.31 -9.06
N GLU A 488 20.78 9.98 -7.95
CA GLU A 488 20.44 10.92 -6.89
C GLU A 488 20.79 10.32 -5.53
N LEU A 489 21.17 11.19 -4.59
CA LEU A 489 21.44 10.81 -3.21
C LEU A 489 20.86 11.86 -2.27
N TYR A 490 20.07 11.40 -1.28
CA TYR A 490 19.49 12.23 -0.24
C TYR A 490 19.85 11.64 1.13
N ASP A 491 20.24 12.50 2.09
CA ASP A 491 20.53 12.13 3.48
C ASP A 491 19.30 12.42 4.34
N LEU A 492 18.45 11.43 4.57
CA LEU A 492 17.17 11.61 5.26
C LEU A 492 17.28 11.79 6.79
N GLU A 493 18.47 11.63 7.36
CA GLU A 493 18.71 12.01 8.76
C GLU A 493 18.98 13.51 8.89
N LYS A 494 19.66 14.13 7.91
CA LYS A 494 19.97 15.55 7.89
C LYS A 494 18.93 16.37 7.15
N ASP A 495 18.38 15.82 6.08
CA ASP A 495 17.40 16.43 5.19
C ASP A 495 16.21 15.49 4.97
N PRO A 496 15.31 15.33 5.97
CA PRO A 496 14.16 14.44 5.88
C PRO A 496 13.11 14.86 4.84
N LEU A 497 13.24 16.07 4.30
CA LEU A 497 12.36 16.60 3.25
C LEU A 497 12.95 16.48 1.85
N GLU A 498 14.14 15.87 1.70
CA GLU A 498 14.79 15.63 0.42
C GLU A 498 14.97 16.91 -0.43
N THR A 499 15.36 17.99 0.23
CA THR A 499 15.43 19.32 -0.40
C THR A 499 16.65 19.51 -1.31
N VAL A 500 17.69 18.67 -1.15
CA VAL A 500 18.94 18.76 -1.92
C VAL A 500 19.42 17.37 -2.35
N ASN A 501 19.59 17.17 -3.65
CA ASN A 501 20.34 16.03 -4.18
C ASN A 501 21.84 16.29 -3.98
N ILE A 502 22.49 15.48 -3.14
CA ILE A 502 23.89 15.61 -2.74
C ILE A 502 24.83 14.65 -3.48
N VAL A 503 24.37 13.94 -4.52
CA VAL A 503 25.15 12.90 -5.20
C VAL A 503 26.48 13.41 -5.77
N ALA A 504 26.56 14.68 -6.16
CA ALA A 504 27.77 15.33 -6.69
C ALA A 504 28.68 15.95 -5.60
N ASP A 505 28.28 15.91 -4.35
CA ASP A 505 29.10 16.44 -3.24
C ASP A 505 30.28 15.51 -2.97
N LYS A 506 31.50 16.05 -3.02
CA LYS A 506 32.73 15.30 -2.77
C LYS A 506 32.80 14.70 -1.36
N SER A 507 32.16 15.32 -0.39
CA SER A 507 32.14 14.84 1.00
C SER A 507 31.42 13.51 1.18
N VAL A 508 30.50 13.13 0.28
CA VAL A 508 29.76 11.88 0.28
C VAL A 508 30.16 10.91 -0.81
N SER A 509 31.25 11.15 -1.55
CA SER A 509 31.68 10.31 -2.69
C SER A 509 31.85 8.84 -2.32
N ASN A 510 32.49 8.54 -1.20
CA ASN A 510 32.69 7.17 -0.72
C ASN A 510 31.33 6.51 -0.40
N GLN A 511 30.43 7.23 0.26
CA GLN A 511 29.09 6.73 0.60
C GLN A 511 28.27 6.48 -0.68
N SER A 512 28.31 7.40 -1.63
CA SER A 512 27.65 7.26 -2.93
C SER A 512 28.15 6.02 -3.67
N GLN A 513 29.47 5.78 -3.66
CA GLN A 513 30.06 4.58 -4.29
C GLN A 513 29.64 3.28 -3.58
N GLN A 514 29.53 3.29 -2.25
CA GLN A 514 29.05 2.12 -1.51
C GLN A 514 27.59 1.79 -1.87
N LEU A 515 26.73 2.80 -1.91
CA LEU A 515 25.31 2.63 -2.29
C LEU A 515 25.16 2.19 -3.75
N TYR A 516 25.94 2.75 -4.66
CA TYR A 516 26.04 2.29 -6.04
C TYR A 516 26.35 0.78 -6.10
N ASN A 517 27.38 0.33 -5.38
CA ASN A 517 27.77 -1.07 -5.37
C ASN A 517 26.66 -1.97 -4.79
N GLN A 518 25.94 -1.50 -3.77
CA GLN A 518 24.80 -2.25 -3.20
C GLN A 518 23.64 -2.38 -4.20
N VAL A 519 23.33 -1.32 -4.97
CA VAL A 519 22.30 -1.38 -6.02
C VAL A 519 22.74 -2.36 -7.12
N VAL A 520 24.00 -2.33 -7.55
CA VAL A 520 24.53 -3.27 -8.54
C VAL A 520 24.45 -4.71 -8.03
N GLN A 521 24.78 -4.96 -6.76
CA GLN A 521 24.66 -6.30 -6.18
C GLN A 521 23.18 -6.74 -6.09
N PHE A 522 22.28 -5.83 -5.78
CA PHE A 522 20.86 -6.13 -5.84
C PHE A 522 20.43 -6.56 -7.24
N PHE A 523 20.80 -5.83 -8.30
CA PHE A 523 20.49 -6.22 -9.68
C PHE A 523 21.03 -7.61 -10.01
N LYS A 524 22.30 -7.88 -9.73
CA LYS A 524 22.90 -9.20 -9.93
C LYS A 524 22.16 -10.32 -9.21
N SER A 525 21.61 -10.05 -8.02
CA SER A 525 20.82 -11.03 -7.27
C SER A 525 19.43 -11.31 -7.89
N GLN A 526 18.94 -10.46 -8.79
CA GLN A 526 17.66 -10.62 -9.48
C GLN A 526 17.82 -11.33 -10.84
N GLU A 527 18.98 -11.30 -11.46
CA GLU A 527 19.26 -11.92 -12.78
C GLU A 527 19.02 -13.44 -12.81
N VAL A 528 19.09 -14.11 -11.66
CA VAL A 528 19.03 -15.58 -11.52
C VAL A 528 17.65 -16.08 -11.14
N LYS A 529 16.70 -15.23 -10.90
CA LYS A 529 15.32 -15.55 -10.49
C LYS A 529 14.35 -15.22 -11.64
#